data_aa9b76c49fa36d5a9b7df60e159e90bb
#
_entry.id   aa9b76c49fa36d5a9b7df60e159e90bb
#
_cell.length_a   1.000
_cell.length_b   1.000
_cell.length_c   1.000
_cell.angle_alpha   90.00
_cell.angle_beta   90.00
_cell.angle_gamma   90.00
#
_symmetry.space_group_name_H-M   'P 1'
#
loop_
_entity.id
_entity.type
_entity.pdbx_description
1 polymer ?
#
loop_
_entity_poly.entity_id
_entity_poly.type
_entity_poly.pdbx_seq_one_letter_code
_entity_poly.pdbx_strand_id
1 'polypeptide(L)'
;MLAKTFDIIAEVYAREVLDSRGNPTVEVEVTTESGAFGRALVPSGASTGQYEAVELRDGDKGRYLGKGVTKAVTNVNEEIAPLLEGKFDVFDQVGIDYAMIELDGTENKGRLGANAILGVSLAVAHAAADSLGVPLYRYLGGTNSKELPTPMMNIVNGGSHSDAPIAFQEFMILPVGAPTFKEALRWGAEVFHNLAKLLHNRGLSTAVGDEGGFAPTFEGTEDAVETILAAIKAAELEPGKDVFLGFDCASSEFYENGVYNYAKFEGEGGAVRTSEQQVDYLEELVNKYPIITIEDGMDENDWEGWKLLTDRIGDRVQLVGDDLFVTNTKKLSQGIAQGVGNSILIKVNQIGTLTETLNAIEMAKRARYTAVISHRSGETEDSTISDIAVATNAGQIKTGSLSRTDRIAKYNQLLRIEDELDATAVYPGELAFYNIKR
;
A
#
# COMPACT_ATOMS: atom_id res chain seq x y z
N MET A 1 -43.21 7.40 -2.82
CA MET A 1 -42.13 7.80 -1.88
C MET A 1 -41.05 8.46 -2.70
N LEU A 2 -40.81 9.76 -2.48
CA LEU A 2 -39.58 10.38 -2.99
C LEU A 2 -38.44 9.68 -2.28
N ALA A 3 -37.51 9.13 -3.02
CA ALA A 3 -36.29 8.57 -2.44
C ALA A 3 -35.64 9.65 -1.58
N LYS A 4 -35.27 9.32 -0.34
CA LYS A 4 -34.44 10.23 0.48
C LYS A 4 -33.19 10.54 -0.33
N THR A 5 -33.01 11.80 -0.67
CA THR A 5 -31.82 12.27 -1.41
C THR A 5 -30.65 12.57 -0.48
N PHE A 6 -30.79 12.35 0.81
CA PHE A 6 -29.79 12.56 1.85
C PHE A 6 -30.04 11.60 3.02
N ASP A 7 -28.98 11.28 3.76
CA ASP A 7 -29.01 10.44 4.96
C ASP A 7 -28.02 11.01 5.99
N ILE A 8 -28.54 11.53 7.09
CA ILE A 8 -27.75 12.28 8.06
C ILE A 8 -26.95 11.31 8.95
N ILE A 9 -25.71 11.65 9.25
CA ILE A 9 -24.89 10.96 10.24
C ILE A 9 -25.53 11.10 11.61
N ALA A 10 -25.95 9.98 12.20
CA ALA A 10 -26.59 9.94 13.53
C ALA A 10 -25.58 9.75 14.66
N GLU A 11 -24.56 8.91 14.42
CA GLU A 11 -23.54 8.58 15.44
C GLU A 11 -22.19 8.29 14.78
N VAL A 12 -21.12 8.78 15.40
CA VAL A 12 -19.73 8.47 15.08
C VAL A 12 -19.06 7.98 16.36
N TYR A 13 -18.57 6.76 16.37
CA TYR A 13 -17.97 6.15 17.55
C TYR A 13 -16.64 5.49 17.22
N ALA A 14 -15.61 5.76 18.02
CA ALA A 14 -14.30 5.15 17.88
C ALA A 14 -13.92 4.32 19.12
N ARG A 15 -13.11 3.29 18.86
CA ARG A 15 -12.46 2.48 19.92
C ARG A 15 -11.04 2.11 19.53
N GLU A 16 -10.27 1.72 20.53
CA GLU A 16 -8.95 1.14 20.33
C GLU A 16 -9.09 -0.37 20.08
N VAL A 17 -8.43 -0.86 19.01
CA VAL A 17 -8.33 -2.28 18.66
C VAL A 17 -6.88 -2.66 18.40
N LEU A 18 -6.56 -3.90 18.09
CA LEU A 18 -5.20 -4.34 17.80
C LEU A 18 -4.97 -4.54 16.31
N ASP A 19 -3.78 -4.12 15.83
CA ASP A 19 -3.29 -4.42 14.50
C ASP A 19 -2.64 -5.82 14.41
N SER A 20 -2.18 -6.21 13.22
CA SER A 20 -1.54 -7.49 12.93
C SER A 20 -0.23 -7.74 13.69
N ARG A 21 0.35 -6.70 14.29
CA ARG A 21 1.55 -6.76 15.14
C ARG A 21 1.23 -6.74 16.64
N GLY A 22 -0.06 -6.71 16.99
CA GLY A 22 -0.51 -6.58 18.39
C GLY A 22 -0.33 -5.18 18.98
N ASN A 23 -0.14 -4.16 18.14
CA ASN A 23 -0.13 -2.77 18.56
C ASN A 23 -1.54 -2.18 18.47
N PRO A 24 -1.89 -1.24 19.37
CA PRO A 24 -3.16 -0.52 19.26
C PRO A 24 -3.30 0.27 17.95
N THR A 25 -4.52 0.27 17.40
CA THR A 25 -4.94 1.15 16.32
C THR A 25 -6.39 1.60 16.53
N VAL A 26 -6.86 2.51 15.67
CA VAL A 26 -8.20 3.10 15.76
C VAL A 26 -9.16 2.33 14.86
N GLU A 27 -10.31 1.94 15.44
CA GLU A 27 -11.51 1.52 14.70
C GLU A 27 -12.58 2.59 14.87
N VAL A 28 -13.27 2.94 13.78
CA VAL A 28 -14.39 3.88 13.78
C VAL A 28 -15.63 3.22 13.19
N GLU A 29 -16.76 3.48 13.82
CA GLU A 29 -18.10 3.13 13.35
C GLU A 29 -18.91 4.41 13.09
N VAL A 30 -19.67 4.42 12.00
CA VAL A 30 -20.60 5.48 11.63
C VAL A 30 -21.97 4.86 11.39
N THR A 31 -22.98 5.42 12.03
CA THR A 31 -24.40 5.05 11.83
C THR A 31 -25.17 6.26 11.33
N THR A 32 -26.06 6.06 10.37
CA THR A 32 -26.93 7.12 9.84
C THR A 32 -28.33 7.08 10.46
N GLU A 33 -29.13 8.15 10.25
CA GLU A 33 -30.54 8.17 10.68
C GLU A 33 -31.40 7.08 10.04
N SER A 34 -31.05 6.62 8.84
CA SER A 34 -31.74 5.50 8.20
C SER A 34 -31.37 4.14 8.78
N GLY A 35 -30.33 4.06 9.61
CA GLY A 35 -29.78 2.85 10.19
C GLY A 35 -28.69 2.21 9.34
N ALA A 36 -28.22 2.88 8.28
CA ALA A 36 -27.05 2.41 7.53
C ALA A 36 -25.80 2.49 8.40
N PHE A 37 -24.87 1.55 8.17
CA PHE A 37 -23.70 1.33 9.03
C PHE A 37 -22.41 1.25 8.21
N GLY A 38 -21.37 1.90 8.71
CA GLY A 38 -20.02 1.79 8.17
C GLY A 38 -18.98 1.62 9.27
N ARG A 39 -17.96 0.80 9.03
CA ARG A 39 -16.85 0.59 9.94
C ARG A 39 -15.54 0.57 9.17
N ALA A 40 -14.51 1.15 9.75
CA ALA A 40 -13.17 1.14 9.20
C ALA A 40 -12.11 1.00 10.32
N LEU A 41 -11.03 0.31 10.00
CA LEU A 41 -9.88 0.15 10.87
C LEU A 41 -8.64 0.78 10.20
N VAL A 42 -7.87 1.53 10.96
CA VAL A 42 -6.75 2.31 10.41
C VAL A 42 -5.46 1.49 10.41
N PRO A 43 -4.75 1.38 9.27
CA PRO A 43 -3.45 0.73 9.22
C PRO A 43 -2.34 1.60 9.81
N SER A 44 -1.20 0.97 10.16
CA SER A 44 -0.06 1.62 10.80
C SER A 44 1.28 1.20 10.17
N GLY A 45 2.18 2.14 9.90
CA GLY A 45 3.52 1.84 9.37
C GLY A 45 4.51 1.31 10.42
N ALA A 46 5.52 0.54 9.98
CA ALA A 46 6.71 0.23 10.77
C ALA A 46 7.81 1.28 10.49
N SER A 47 8.13 1.49 9.24
CA SER A 47 8.87 2.63 8.73
C SER A 47 7.88 3.73 8.33
N THR A 48 8.24 4.99 8.50
CA THR A 48 7.40 6.13 8.14
C THR A 48 8.24 7.16 7.42
N GLY A 49 7.81 7.58 6.22
CA GLY A 49 8.43 8.69 5.50
C GLY A 49 8.37 9.98 6.32
N GLN A 50 9.41 10.79 6.20
CA GLN A 50 9.56 12.04 6.98
C GLN A 50 8.36 13.00 6.84
N TYR A 51 7.62 12.90 5.74
CA TYR A 51 6.56 13.83 5.36
C TYR A 51 5.15 13.25 5.46
N GLU A 52 4.99 12.07 6.07
CA GLU A 52 3.67 11.47 6.30
C GLU A 52 2.83 12.32 7.28
N ALA A 53 1.51 12.23 7.14
CA ALA A 53 0.59 12.74 8.14
C ALA A 53 0.77 12.01 9.48
N VAL A 54 0.52 12.71 10.58
CA VAL A 54 0.87 12.23 11.93
C VAL A 54 -0.08 11.14 12.40
N GLU A 55 0.44 9.96 12.64
CA GLU A 55 -0.24 8.94 13.43
C GLU A 55 -0.14 9.32 14.92
N LEU A 56 -1.26 9.73 15.52
CA LEU A 56 -1.27 10.19 16.91
C LEU A 56 -1.20 9.00 17.86
N ARG A 57 -0.11 8.94 18.64
CA ARG A 57 0.15 7.96 19.69
C ARG A 57 0.13 8.62 21.08
N ASP A 58 -0.29 7.89 22.11
CA ASP A 58 -0.41 8.44 23.47
C ASP A 58 0.95 8.79 24.10
N GLY A 59 2.00 8.03 23.78
CA GLY A 59 3.33 8.21 24.33
C GLY A 59 3.48 7.74 25.79
N ASP A 60 2.42 7.24 26.40
CA ASP A 60 2.44 6.70 27.77
C ASP A 60 3.14 5.34 27.81
N LYS A 61 4.37 5.31 28.30
CA LYS A 61 5.17 4.09 28.42
C LYS A 61 4.57 3.02 29.32
N GLY A 62 3.66 3.40 30.24
CA GLY A 62 2.95 2.49 31.14
C GLY A 62 1.82 1.70 30.46
N ARG A 63 1.44 2.11 29.23
CA ARG A 63 0.36 1.49 28.47
C ARG A 63 0.81 1.21 27.03
N TYR A 64 0.75 -0.06 26.59
CA TYR A 64 1.20 -0.50 25.26
C TYR A 64 2.60 0.04 24.87
N LEU A 65 3.49 0.18 25.86
CA LEU A 65 4.86 0.69 25.64
C LEU A 65 4.91 2.07 24.96
N GLY A 66 3.88 2.89 25.13
CA GLY A 66 3.74 4.22 24.50
C GLY A 66 2.96 4.23 23.19
N LYS A 67 2.55 3.06 22.68
CA LYS A 67 1.88 2.92 21.38
C LYS A 67 0.34 3.02 21.44
N GLY A 68 -0.26 3.29 22.62
CA GLY A 68 -1.70 3.50 22.76
C GLY A 68 -2.23 4.59 21.83
N VAL A 69 -3.53 4.54 21.49
CA VAL A 69 -4.22 5.51 20.60
C VAL A 69 -5.45 6.12 21.27
N THR A 70 -5.50 6.14 22.60
CA THR A 70 -6.66 6.69 23.33
C THR A 70 -6.90 8.17 23.07
N LYS A 71 -5.84 8.95 22.83
CA LYS A 71 -5.97 10.37 22.41
C LYS A 71 -6.69 10.50 21.09
N ALA A 72 -6.29 9.70 20.08
CA ALA A 72 -6.96 9.69 18.77
C ALA A 72 -8.43 9.25 18.90
N VAL A 73 -8.71 8.22 19.68
CA VAL A 73 -10.08 7.78 19.99
C VAL A 73 -10.89 8.89 20.67
N THR A 74 -10.32 9.57 21.65
CA THR A 74 -10.96 10.72 22.31
C THR A 74 -11.25 11.83 21.34
N ASN A 75 -10.31 12.17 20.45
CA ASN A 75 -10.49 13.20 19.43
C ASN A 75 -11.64 12.86 18.45
N VAL A 76 -11.81 11.58 18.11
CA VAL A 76 -13.00 11.16 17.33
C VAL A 76 -14.27 11.38 18.12
N ASN A 77 -14.36 10.83 19.35
CA ASN A 77 -15.61 10.79 20.11
C ASN A 77 -16.01 12.16 20.66
N GLU A 78 -15.06 13.03 21.01
CA GLU A 78 -15.35 14.31 21.70
C GLU A 78 -15.24 15.55 20.80
N GLU A 79 -14.51 15.47 19.66
CA GLU A 79 -14.34 16.61 18.76
C GLU A 79 -14.94 16.37 17.36
N ILE A 80 -14.63 15.22 16.71
CA ILE A 80 -15.10 14.96 15.35
C ILE A 80 -16.58 14.54 15.34
N ALA A 81 -16.99 13.64 16.25
CA ALA A 81 -18.38 13.21 16.34
C ALA A 81 -19.36 14.41 16.53
N PRO A 82 -19.16 15.34 17.50
CA PRO A 82 -20.01 16.52 17.62
C PRO A 82 -19.97 17.48 16.41
N LEU A 83 -18.89 17.45 15.61
CA LEU A 83 -18.82 18.22 14.37
C LEU A 83 -19.82 17.69 13.34
N LEU A 84 -19.94 16.34 13.21
CA LEU A 84 -20.63 15.68 12.10
C LEU A 84 -22.07 15.26 12.43
N GLU A 85 -22.33 14.81 13.64
CA GLU A 85 -23.62 14.25 14.06
C GLU A 85 -24.76 15.25 13.96
N GLY A 86 -25.86 14.83 13.33
CA GLY A 86 -27.05 15.63 13.09
C GLY A 86 -26.87 16.78 12.10
N LYS A 87 -25.70 16.90 11.45
CA LYS A 87 -25.35 18.07 10.63
C LYS A 87 -24.92 17.72 9.21
N PHE A 88 -24.21 16.60 9.02
CA PHE A 88 -23.67 16.22 7.72
C PHE A 88 -24.45 15.06 7.10
N ASP A 89 -24.67 15.20 5.80
CA ASP A 89 -25.15 14.11 4.97
C ASP A 89 -23.99 13.10 4.72
N VAL A 90 -24.23 11.81 4.94
CA VAL A 90 -23.22 10.77 4.76
C VAL A 90 -22.66 10.73 3.33
N PHE A 91 -23.38 11.25 2.35
CA PHE A 91 -22.94 11.34 0.95
C PHE A 91 -22.04 12.53 0.64
N ASP A 92 -21.88 13.48 1.57
CA ASP A 92 -20.98 14.63 1.40
C ASP A 92 -19.55 14.30 1.86
N GLN A 93 -18.95 13.23 1.30
CA GLN A 93 -17.59 12.79 1.64
C GLN A 93 -16.57 13.91 1.62
N VAL A 94 -16.59 14.73 0.56
CA VAL A 94 -15.63 15.82 0.38
C VAL A 94 -15.82 16.90 1.45
N GLY A 95 -17.06 17.30 1.73
CA GLY A 95 -17.37 18.28 2.77
C GLY A 95 -16.98 17.78 4.16
N ILE A 96 -17.22 16.50 4.47
CA ILE A 96 -16.85 15.86 5.74
C ILE A 96 -15.33 15.85 5.91
N ASP A 97 -14.58 15.38 4.89
CA ASP A 97 -13.14 15.31 4.95
C ASP A 97 -12.50 16.69 5.14
N TYR A 98 -12.96 17.71 4.41
CA TYR A 98 -12.46 19.08 4.58
C TYR A 98 -12.86 19.69 5.92
N ALA A 99 -14.06 19.40 6.44
CA ALA A 99 -14.46 19.87 7.77
C ALA A 99 -13.55 19.30 8.88
N MET A 100 -13.15 18.05 8.78
CA MET A 100 -12.20 17.44 9.72
C MET A 100 -10.78 18.01 9.57
N ILE A 101 -10.31 18.27 8.34
CA ILE A 101 -9.03 18.92 8.08
C ILE A 101 -9.01 20.34 8.66
N GLU A 102 -10.08 21.11 8.46
CA GLU A 102 -10.20 22.45 9.02
C GLU A 102 -10.28 22.44 10.55
N LEU A 103 -10.97 21.46 11.13
CA LEU A 103 -11.02 21.26 12.58
C LEU A 103 -9.62 20.95 13.14
N ASP A 104 -8.82 20.12 12.47
CA ASP A 104 -7.42 19.86 12.87
C ASP A 104 -6.57 21.12 12.79
N GLY A 105 -6.62 21.85 11.70
CA GLY A 105 -5.97 23.13 11.49
C GLY A 105 -4.45 23.08 11.36
N THR A 106 -3.84 21.87 11.29
CA THR A 106 -2.39 21.68 11.08
C THR A 106 -2.10 21.10 9.70
N GLU A 107 -0.91 21.36 9.15
CA GLU A 107 -0.56 20.88 7.79
C GLU A 107 -0.53 19.35 7.69
N ASN A 108 -0.09 18.66 8.76
CA ASN A 108 0.13 17.21 8.80
C ASN A 108 -0.86 16.46 9.69
N LYS A 109 -2.02 17.06 10.03
CA LYS A 109 -3.05 16.47 10.90
C LYS A 109 -2.53 16.07 12.29
N GLY A 110 -1.57 16.86 12.80
CA GLY A 110 -0.88 16.55 14.05
C GLY A 110 -1.68 16.82 15.32
N ARG A 111 -2.78 17.60 15.25
CA ARG A 111 -3.61 17.91 16.41
C ARG A 111 -4.61 16.79 16.74
N LEU A 112 -5.42 16.41 15.78
CA LEU A 112 -6.41 15.34 15.95
C LEU A 112 -5.80 13.95 15.73
N GLY A 113 -4.82 13.85 14.85
CA GLY A 113 -4.23 12.63 14.36
C GLY A 113 -4.81 12.19 13.02
N ALA A 114 -3.94 11.90 12.06
CA ALA A 114 -4.36 11.36 10.77
C ALA A 114 -5.11 10.03 10.92
N ASN A 115 -4.76 9.22 11.92
CA ASN A 115 -5.47 7.97 12.25
C ASN A 115 -6.91 8.22 12.73
N ALA A 116 -7.16 9.26 13.52
CA ALA A 116 -8.51 9.65 13.92
C ALA A 116 -9.35 10.10 12.71
N ILE A 117 -8.80 11.00 11.90
CA ILE A 117 -9.47 11.56 10.72
C ILE A 117 -9.75 10.48 9.67
N LEU A 118 -8.75 9.64 9.35
CA LEU A 118 -8.90 8.57 8.35
C LEU A 118 -9.96 7.55 8.75
N GLY A 119 -9.96 7.13 10.03
CA GLY A 119 -10.96 6.18 10.52
C GLY A 119 -12.38 6.66 10.23
N VAL A 120 -12.66 7.93 10.52
CA VAL A 120 -13.97 8.54 10.24
C VAL A 120 -14.22 8.65 8.74
N SER A 121 -13.26 9.15 7.97
CA SER A 121 -13.37 9.31 6.51
C SER A 121 -13.76 8.01 5.80
N LEU A 122 -13.09 6.89 6.15
CA LEU A 122 -13.40 5.59 5.56
C LEU A 122 -14.72 5.00 6.06
N ALA A 123 -15.02 5.11 7.36
CA ALA A 123 -16.29 4.63 7.92
C ALA A 123 -17.50 5.34 7.32
N VAL A 124 -17.40 6.65 7.06
CA VAL A 124 -18.42 7.43 6.33
C VAL A 124 -18.66 6.86 4.94
N ALA A 125 -17.60 6.56 4.18
CA ALA A 125 -17.75 5.96 2.85
C ALA A 125 -18.45 4.60 2.88
N HIS A 126 -18.14 3.76 3.88
CA HIS A 126 -18.83 2.49 4.08
C HIS A 126 -20.32 2.69 4.43
N ALA A 127 -20.63 3.61 5.34
CA ALA A 127 -22.02 3.92 5.71
C ALA A 127 -22.82 4.47 4.52
N ALA A 128 -22.19 5.31 3.68
CA ALA A 128 -22.81 5.83 2.46
C ALA A 128 -23.12 4.71 1.45
N ALA A 129 -22.18 3.79 1.24
CA ALA A 129 -22.39 2.63 0.38
C ALA A 129 -23.53 1.73 0.89
N ASP A 130 -23.55 1.46 2.20
CA ASP A 130 -24.63 0.69 2.86
C ASP A 130 -25.99 1.37 2.75
N SER A 131 -26.07 2.69 2.95
CA SER A 131 -27.30 3.47 2.79
C SER A 131 -27.90 3.38 1.37
N LEU A 132 -27.05 3.24 0.35
CA LEU A 132 -27.48 3.03 -1.03
C LEU A 132 -27.72 1.54 -1.36
N GLY A 133 -27.31 0.61 -0.50
CA GLY A 133 -27.38 -0.83 -0.76
C GLY A 133 -26.47 -1.28 -1.91
N VAL A 134 -25.30 -0.65 -2.06
CA VAL A 134 -24.32 -0.98 -3.11
C VAL A 134 -22.95 -1.30 -2.48
N PRO A 135 -22.12 -2.14 -3.13
CA PRO A 135 -20.75 -2.39 -2.68
C PRO A 135 -19.91 -1.11 -2.66
N LEU A 136 -18.93 -1.02 -1.76
CA LEU A 136 -18.11 0.18 -1.61
C LEU A 136 -17.37 0.55 -2.90
N TYR A 137 -16.76 -0.41 -3.61
CA TYR A 137 -16.08 -0.13 -4.88
C TYR A 137 -17.01 0.51 -5.92
N ARG A 138 -18.30 0.12 -5.91
CA ARG A 138 -19.31 0.65 -6.81
C ARG A 138 -19.75 2.06 -6.41
N TYR A 139 -19.88 2.32 -5.11
CA TYR A 139 -20.18 3.63 -4.57
C TYR A 139 -19.08 4.63 -4.93
N LEU A 140 -17.82 4.27 -4.69
CA LEU A 140 -16.67 5.17 -4.92
C LEU A 140 -16.37 5.39 -6.41
N GLY A 141 -16.44 4.37 -7.23
CA GLY A 141 -15.98 4.43 -8.61
C GLY A 141 -17.09 4.47 -9.68
N GLY A 142 -18.35 4.32 -9.26
CA GLY A 142 -19.51 4.37 -10.16
C GLY A 142 -19.59 3.19 -11.12
N THR A 143 -20.23 3.41 -12.28
CA THR A 143 -20.59 2.34 -13.21
C THR A 143 -19.41 1.74 -13.98
N ASN A 144 -18.25 2.39 -14.00
CA ASN A 144 -17.06 1.90 -14.73
C ASN A 144 -16.04 1.17 -13.84
N SER A 145 -16.34 0.94 -12.56
CA SER A 145 -15.50 0.17 -11.64
C SER A 145 -15.56 -1.32 -11.98
N LYS A 146 -14.54 -1.85 -12.65
CA LYS A 146 -14.53 -3.22 -13.17
C LYS A 146 -13.15 -3.84 -13.32
N GLU A 147 -12.09 -3.07 -13.09
CA GLU A 147 -10.72 -3.54 -13.26
C GLU A 147 -10.18 -4.09 -11.95
N LEU A 148 -9.89 -5.39 -11.94
CA LEU A 148 -9.22 -6.08 -10.84
C LEU A 148 -7.72 -5.74 -10.91
N PRO A 149 -7.11 -5.29 -9.80
CA PRO A 149 -5.71 -4.88 -9.84
C PRO A 149 -4.76 -6.08 -10.01
N THR A 150 -3.68 -5.88 -10.77
CA THR A 150 -2.54 -6.80 -10.80
C THR A 150 -1.85 -6.79 -9.43
N PRO A 151 -1.77 -7.94 -8.73
CA PRO A 151 -1.20 -7.97 -7.39
C PRO A 151 0.33 -8.01 -7.45
N MET A 152 0.96 -7.21 -6.58
CA MET A 152 2.39 -7.21 -6.28
C MET A 152 2.56 -7.96 -4.95
N MET A 153 2.92 -9.24 -5.03
CA MET A 153 2.90 -10.16 -3.89
C MET A 153 4.29 -10.26 -3.26
N ASN A 154 4.49 -9.69 -2.07
CA ASN A 154 5.75 -9.75 -1.34
C ASN A 154 5.98 -11.17 -0.80
N ILE A 155 6.88 -11.95 -1.40
CA ILE A 155 7.15 -13.34 -1.01
C ILE A 155 8.46 -13.55 -0.25
N VAL A 156 9.35 -12.55 -0.26
CA VAL A 156 10.59 -12.53 0.55
C VAL A 156 10.75 -11.16 1.19
N ASN A 157 10.92 -11.14 2.50
CA ASN A 157 11.17 -9.97 3.31
C ASN A 157 12.66 -9.84 3.66
N GLY A 158 13.17 -8.62 3.61
CA GLY A 158 14.50 -8.22 4.08
C GLY A 158 14.46 -6.85 4.73
N GLY A 159 15.58 -6.13 4.76
CA GLY A 159 15.67 -4.79 5.32
C GLY A 159 15.08 -4.68 6.72
N SER A 160 14.32 -3.64 6.98
CA SER A 160 13.67 -3.41 8.28
C SER A 160 12.48 -4.35 8.56
N HIS A 161 12.02 -5.15 7.57
CA HIS A 161 10.89 -6.07 7.71
C HIS A 161 11.28 -7.48 8.18
N SER A 162 12.58 -7.76 8.37
CA SER A 162 13.06 -9.05 8.84
C SER A 162 14.48 -8.95 9.42
N ASP A 163 14.92 -10.00 10.09
CA ASP A 163 16.31 -10.17 10.54
C ASP A 163 17.20 -10.77 9.43
N ALA A 164 16.71 -10.90 8.20
CA ALA A 164 17.47 -11.43 7.08
C ALA A 164 18.57 -10.43 6.65
N PRO A 165 19.82 -10.90 6.38
CA PRO A 165 20.94 -10.03 6.03
C PRO A 165 20.92 -9.64 4.55
N ILE A 166 19.83 -9.03 4.11
CA ILE A 166 19.63 -8.45 2.78
C ILE A 166 19.10 -7.03 2.92
N ALA A 167 19.63 -6.10 2.12
CA ALA A 167 19.30 -4.69 2.27
C ALA A 167 17.92 -4.34 1.70
N PHE A 168 17.50 -4.94 0.58
CA PHE A 168 16.17 -4.69 0.01
C PHE A 168 15.08 -5.23 0.90
N GLN A 169 14.05 -4.41 1.12
CA GLN A 169 12.99 -4.68 2.07
C GLN A 169 12.01 -5.75 1.58
N GLU A 170 11.68 -5.74 0.27
CA GLU A 170 10.72 -6.66 -0.30
C GLU A 170 11.12 -7.16 -1.69
N PHE A 171 10.88 -8.46 -1.90
CA PHE A 171 10.96 -9.10 -3.21
C PHE A 171 9.58 -9.60 -3.58
N MET A 172 9.02 -9.04 -4.64
CA MET A 172 7.66 -9.28 -5.07
C MET A 172 7.59 -10.09 -6.35
N ILE A 173 6.52 -10.89 -6.48
CA ILE A 173 6.12 -11.51 -7.73
C ILE A 173 4.84 -10.85 -8.26
N LEU A 174 4.77 -10.73 -9.59
CA LEU A 174 3.66 -10.08 -10.29
C LEU A 174 3.16 -11.02 -11.41
N PRO A 175 2.03 -11.73 -11.21
CA PRO A 175 1.50 -12.69 -12.18
C PRO A 175 0.73 -11.99 -13.31
N VAL A 176 1.43 -11.14 -14.08
CA VAL A 176 0.85 -10.31 -15.15
C VAL A 176 0.30 -11.10 -16.33
N GLY A 177 0.80 -12.32 -16.56
CA GLY A 177 0.37 -13.20 -17.65
C GLY A 177 -0.93 -13.98 -17.35
N ALA A 178 -1.46 -13.88 -16.12
CA ALA A 178 -2.67 -14.59 -15.74
C ALA A 178 -3.91 -14.05 -16.50
N PRO A 179 -4.88 -14.92 -16.83
CA PRO A 179 -6.07 -14.49 -17.57
C PRO A 179 -7.12 -13.79 -16.70
N THR A 180 -7.10 -13.98 -15.38
CA THR A 180 -8.06 -13.44 -14.41
C THR A 180 -7.34 -13.17 -13.10
N PHE A 181 -7.95 -12.36 -12.21
CA PHE A 181 -7.41 -12.14 -10.87
C PHE A 181 -7.34 -13.45 -10.05
N LYS A 182 -8.37 -14.27 -10.13
CA LYS A 182 -8.43 -15.59 -9.47
C LYS A 182 -7.26 -16.49 -9.88
N GLU A 183 -6.92 -16.52 -11.18
CA GLU A 183 -5.76 -17.28 -11.66
C GLU A 183 -4.44 -16.63 -11.22
N ALA A 184 -4.34 -15.31 -11.22
CA ALA A 184 -3.18 -14.59 -10.70
C ALA A 184 -2.91 -14.96 -9.23
N LEU A 185 -3.95 -14.98 -8.40
CA LEU A 185 -3.86 -15.36 -6.99
C LEU A 185 -3.46 -16.84 -6.83
N ARG A 186 -4.02 -17.76 -7.64
CA ARG A 186 -3.63 -19.18 -7.66
C ARG A 186 -2.14 -19.33 -7.99
N TRP A 187 -1.69 -18.70 -9.07
CA TRP A 187 -0.27 -18.74 -9.48
C TRP A 187 0.65 -18.24 -8.37
N GLY A 188 0.30 -17.10 -7.74
CA GLY A 188 1.04 -16.57 -6.61
C GLY A 188 1.14 -17.57 -5.46
N ALA A 189 0.04 -18.21 -5.08
CA ALA A 189 0.02 -19.20 -4.00
C ALA A 189 0.87 -20.45 -4.35
N GLU A 190 0.82 -20.92 -5.59
CA GLU A 190 1.65 -22.06 -6.04
C GLU A 190 3.15 -21.72 -6.03
N VAL A 191 3.53 -20.50 -6.47
CA VAL A 191 4.92 -20.01 -6.37
C VAL A 191 5.35 -19.93 -4.91
N PHE A 192 4.52 -19.34 -4.03
CA PHE A 192 4.80 -19.25 -2.60
C PHE A 192 5.07 -20.61 -1.95
N HIS A 193 4.22 -21.60 -2.23
CA HIS A 193 4.42 -22.95 -1.69
C HIS A 193 5.62 -23.68 -2.28
N ASN A 194 5.94 -23.46 -3.57
CA ASN A 194 7.18 -24.00 -4.16
C ASN A 194 8.42 -23.32 -3.57
N LEU A 195 8.37 -22.01 -3.32
CA LEU A 195 9.43 -21.29 -2.63
C LEU A 195 9.68 -21.88 -1.22
N ALA A 196 8.62 -22.14 -0.45
CA ALA A 196 8.73 -22.80 0.85
C ALA A 196 9.48 -24.15 0.78
N LYS A 197 9.16 -24.98 -0.23
CA LYS A 197 9.85 -26.27 -0.45
C LYS A 197 11.33 -26.08 -0.79
N LEU A 198 11.66 -25.12 -1.66
CA LEU A 198 13.04 -24.83 -2.03
C LEU A 198 13.86 -24.35 -0.84
N LEU A 199 13.31 -23.43 -0.03
CA LEU A 199 13.94 -22.95 1.20
C LEU A 199 14.17 -24.09 2.19
N HIS A 200 13.17 -24.94 2.43
CA HIS A 200 13.28 -26.09 3.30
C HIS A 200 14.38 -27.05 2.83
N ASN A 201 14.44 -27.36 1.54
CA ASN A 201 15.48 -28.24 0.96
C ASN A 201 16.89 -27.68 1.09
N ARG A 202 17.05 -26.36 1.14
CA ARG A 202 18.31 -25.66 1.41
C ARG A 202 18.63 -25.53 2.91
N GLY A 203 17.74 -26.00 3.81
CA GLY A 203 17.87 -25.81 5.26
C GLY A 203 17.66 -24.37 5.72
N LEU A 204 17.00 -23.53 4.88
CA LEU A 204 16.70 -22.14 5.20
C LEU A 204 15.36 -22.01 5.92
N SER A 205 15.19 -20.92 6.68
CA SER A 205 13.96 -20.63 7.42
C SER A 205 12.78 -20.40 6.47
N THR A 206 11.61 -20.94 6.86
CA THR A 206 10.30 -20.62 6.26
C THR A 206 9.42 -19.82 7.20
N ALA A 207 10.00 -19.22 8.25
CA ALA A 207 9.30 -18.23 9.06
C ALA A 207 9.00 -16.99 8.20
N VAL A 208 7.86 -16.35 8.48
CA VAL A 208 7.38 -15.20 7.72
C VAL A 208 7.57 -13.91 8.50
N GLY A 209 7.85 -12.82 7.79
CA GLY A 209 7.88 -11.46 8.33
C GLY A 209 6.50 -10.86 8.52
N ASP A 210 6.45 -9.56 8.84
CA ASP A 210 5.22 -8.82 9.13
C ASP A 210 4.22 -8.83 7.97
N GLU A 211 4.70 -8.90 6.75
CA GLU A 211 3.87 -8.89 5.53
C GLU A 211 3.59 -10.27 4.95
N GLY A 212 3.99 -11.33 5.66
CA GLY A 212 3.70 -12.71 5.30
C GLY A 212 4.66 -13.34 4.30
N GLY A 213 5.66 -12.63 3.78
CA GLY A 213 6.76 -13.17 2.99
C GLY A 213 7.78 -13.91 3.86
N PHE A 214 8.52 -14.86 3.27
CA PHE A 214 9.59 -15.59 3.99
C PHE A 214 10.75 -14.65 4.34
N ALA A 215 11.43 -14.94 5.43
CA ALA A 215 12.60 -14.20 5.92
C ALA A 215 13.82 -15.12 6.13
N PRO A 216 14.33 -15.80 5.07
CA PRO A 216 15.48 -16.68 5.17
C PRO A 216 16.79 -15.90 5.10
N THR A 217 17.85 -16.47 5.65
CA THR A 217 19.20 -15.94 5.50
C THR A 217 19.77 -16.31 4.14
N PHE A 218 19.57 -15.46 3.13
CA PHE A 218 20.18 -15.58 1.81
C PHE A 218 21.63 -15.06 1.82
N GLU A 219 22.42 -15.44 0.80
CA GLU A 219 23.80 -14.96 0.60
C GLU A 219 23.85 -13.53 0.02
N GLY A 220 22.71 -12.97 -0.37
CA GLY A 220 22.56 -11.63 -0.92
C GLY A 220 21.32 -11.49 -1.81
N THR A 221 21.15 -10.31 -2.38
CA THR A 221 20.01 -9.97 -3.26
C THR A 221 19.85 -10.94 -4.42
N GLU A 222 20.95 -11.30 -5.10
CA GLU A 222 20.88 -12.20 -6.27
C GLU A 222 20.51 -13.63 -5.89
N ASP A 223 20.94 -14.15 -4.74
CA ASP A 223 20.55 -15.49 -4.25
C ASP A 223 19.03 -15.52 -3.96
N ALA A 224 18.48 -14.45 -3.41
CA ALA A 224 17.03 -14.32 -3.22
C ALA A 224 16.31 -14.35 -4.57
N VAL A 225 16.74 -13.55 -5.54
CA VAL A 225 16.14 -13.47 -6.89
C VAL A 225 16.19 -14.81 -7.60
N GLU A 226 17.36 -15.47 -7.65
CA GLU A 226 17.52 -16.77 -8.33
C GLU A 226 16.64 -17.86 -7.68
N THR A 227 16.49 -17.82 -6.34
CA THR A 227 15.62 -18.76 -5.62
C THR A 227 14.13 -18.51 -5.97
N ILE A 228 13.70 -17.25 -6.08
CA ILE A 228 12.35 -16.91 -6.52
C ILE A 228 12.11 -17.36 -7.97
N LEU A 229 13.06 -17.11 -8.88
CA LEU A 229 12.96 -17.57 -10.27
C LEU A 229 12.86 -19.10 -10.36
N ALA A 230 13.59 -19.83 -9.51
CA ALA A 230 13.46 -21.28 -9.42
C ALA A 230 12.08 -21.71 -8.91
N ALA A 231 11.48 -20.97 -7.96
CA ALA A 231 10.13 -21.24 -7.46
C ALA A 231 9.06 -21.01 -8.53
N ILE A 232 9.19 -19.95 -9.34
CA ILE A 232 8.30 -19.68 -10.48
C ILE A 232 8.35 -20.84 -11.49
N LYS A 233 9.55 -21.28 -11.86
CA LYS A 233 9.73 -22.44 -12.77
C LYS A 233 9.19 -23.73 -12.17
N ALA A 234 9.33 -23.94 -10.86
CA ALA A 234 8.79 -25.11 -10.17
C ALA A 234 7.25 -25.12 -10.10
N ALA A 235 6.61 -23.96 -10.26
CA ALA A 235 5.18 -23.81 -10.43
C ALA A 235 4.72 -23.94 -11.90
N GLU A 236 5.62 -24.38 -12.80
CA GLU A 236 5.39 -24.53 -14.25
C GLU A 236 5.01 -23.21 -14.95
N LEU A 237 5.51 -22.07 -14.43
CA LEU A 237 5.33 -20.74 -14.97
C LEU A 237 6.63 -20.18 -15.55
N GLU A 238 6.52 -19.30 -16.55
CA GLU A 238 7.67 -18.71 -17.26
C GLU A 238 8.01 -17.32 -16.69
N PRO A 239 9.22 -17.16 -16.03
CA PRO A 239 9.66 -15.85 -15.59
C PRO A 239 9.82 -14.87 -16.76
N GLY A 240 9.32 -13.64 -16.58
CA GLY A 240 9.39 -12.59 -17.61
C GLY A 240 8.31 -12.69 -18.69
N LYS A 241 7.35 -13.61 -18.52
CA LYS A 241 6.17 -13.74 -19.38
C LYS A 241 4.90 -13.93 -18.54
N ASP A 242 4.85 -15.01 -17.73
CA ASP A 242 3.71 -15.28 -16.86
C ASP A 242 3.83 -14.48 -15.57
N VAL A 243 5.04 -14.45 -14.99
CA VAL A 243 5.33 -13.79 -13.73
C VAL A 243 6.59 -12.93 -13.85
N PHE A 244 6.48 -11.67 -13.48
CA PHE A 244 7.60 -10.75 -13.35
C PHE A 244 8.00 -10.56 -11.88
N LEU A 245 9.14 -9.89 -11.67
CA LEU A 245 9.63 -9.52 -10.36
C LEU A 245 9.46 -8.02 -10.10
N GLY A 246 9.34 -7.67 -8.83
CA GLY A 246 9.38 -6.31 -8.33
C GLY A 246 10.19 -6.22 -7.06
N PHE A 247 10.77 -5.06 -6.79
CA PHE A 247 11.48 -4.75 -5.55
C PHE A 247 10.85 -3.56 -4.85
N ASP A 248 10.84 -3.62 -3.53
CA ASP A 248 10.86 -2.45 -2.68
C ASP A 248 12.24 -2.37 -2.03
N CYS A 249 13.03 -1.41 -2.44
CA CYS A 249 14.37 -1.22 -1.91
C CYS A 249 14.36 -0.54 -0.55
N ALA A 250 13.37 0.30 -0.26
CA ALA A 250 13.29 1.17 0.92
C ALA A 250 14.64 1.88 1.19
N SER A 251 15.20 2.49 0.14
CA SER A 251 16.60 2.92 0.14
C SER A 251 16.93 3.99 1.17
N SER A 252 15.94 4.74 1.66
CA SER A 252 16.11 5.69 2.76
C SER A 252 16.56 5.02 4.06
N GLU A 253 16.25 3.75 4.27
CA GLU A 253 16.64 3.00 5.45
C GLU A 253 18.16 2.76 5.54
N PHE A 254 18.87 2.74 4.42
CA PHE A 254 20.33 2.53 4.38
C PHE A 254 21.09 3.67 3.69
N TYR A 255 20.43 4.81 3.42
CA TYR A 255 21.09 6.02 2.95
C TYR A 255 21.59 6.86 4.12
N GLU A 256 22.88 7.10 4.17
CA GLU A 256 23.51 7.92 5.21
C GLU A 256 24.74 8.65 4.66
N ASN A 257 24.96 9.88 5.10
CA ASN A 257 26.14 10.69 4.72
C ASN A 257 26.37 10.80 3.21
N GLY A 258 25.30 10.76 2.40
CA GLY A 258 25.39 10.89 0.94
C GLY A 258 25.71 9.59 0.20
N VAL A 259 25.64 8.44 0.86
CA VAL A 259 25.90 7.13 0.25
C VAL A 259 24.87 6.09 0.69
N TYR A 260 24.68 5.07 -0.14
CA TYR A 260 23.85 3.90 0.13
C TYR A 260 24.70 2.81 0.77
N ASN A 261 24.57 2.64 2.09
CA ASN A 261 25.38 1.75 2.91
C ASN A 261 24.65 0.42 3.16
N TYR A 262 24.87 -0.56 2.30
CA TYR A 262 24.28 -1.89 2.43
C TYR A 262 24.78 -2.66 3.65
N ALA A 263 25.97 -2.33 4.18
CA ALA A 263 26.52 -2.96 5.36
C ALA A 263 25.62 -2.82 6.61
N LYS A 264 24.69 -1.87 6.61
CA LYS A 264 23.69 -1.70 7.67
C LYS A 264 22.85 -2.97 7.88
N PHE A 265 22.52 -3.67 6.79
CA PHE A 265 21.75 -4.92 6.82
C PHE A 265 22.59 -6.15 6.48
N GLU A 266 23.54 -6.04 5.56
CA GLU A 266 24.32 -7.16 5.03
C GLU A 266 25.60 -7.44 5.84
N GLY A 267 25.93 -6.62 6.84
CA GLY A 267 27.12 -6.74 7.66
C GLY A 267 28.40 -6.22 6.97
N GLU A 268 29.59 -6.54 7.51
CA GLU A 268 30.89 -5.97 7.10
C GLU A 268 31.22 -6.15 5.61
N GLY A 269 30.58 -7.08 4.91
CA GLY A 269 30.75 -7.30 3.45
C GLY A 269 29.84 -6.47 2.57
N GLY A 270 28.86 -5.75 3.13
CA GLY A 270 27.89 -4.96 2.39
C GLY A 270 28.54 -3.81 1.63
N ALA A 271 28.11 -3.61 0.39
CA ALA A 271 28.65 -2.56 -0.46
C ALA A 271 28.25 -1.15 0.03
N VAL A 272 29.11 -0.16 -0.23
CA VAL A 272 28.81 1.26 -0.06
C VAL A 272 28.82 1.92 -1.43
N ARG A 273 27.71 2.55 -1.83
CA ARG A 273 27.50 3.09 -3.17
C ARG A 273 27.18 4.59 -3.11
N THR A 274 27.73 5.36 -4.04
CA THR A 274 27.23 6.72 -4.35
C THR A 274 25.88 6.61 -5.07
N SER A 275 25.17 7.73 -5.23
CA SER A 275 23.89 7.75 -5.98
C SER A 275 24.05 7.19 -7.41
N GLU A 276 25.12 7.56 -8.13
CA GLU A 276 25.39 7.03 -9.46
C GLU A 276 25.64 5.52 -9.45
N GLN A 277 26.45 5.02 -8.50
CA GLN A 277 26.71 3.59 -8.35
C GLN A 277 25.46 2.79 -7.92
N GLN A 278 24.56 3.41 -7.16
CA GLN A 278 23.24 2.81 -6.83
C GLN A 278 22.38 2.66 -8.09
N VAL A 279 22.34 3.68 -8.93
CA VAL A 279 21.64 3.63 -10.22
C VAL A 279 22.26 2.58 -11.14
N ASP A 280 23.59 2.50 -11.23
CA ASP A 280 24.29 1.47 -12.03
C ASP A 280 23.91 0.05 -11.56
N TYR A 281 23.87 -0.17 -10.25
CA TYR A 281 23.51 -1.48 -9.68
C TYR A 281 22.05 -1.85 -9.96
N LEU A 282 21.10 -0.92 -9.81
CA LEU A 282 19.70 -1.17 -10.13
C LEU A 282 19.51 -1.45 -11.63
N GLU A 283 20.21 -0.72 -12.50
CA GLU A 283 20.18 -0.98 -13.95
C GLU A 283 20.76 -2.34 -14.30
N GLU A 284 21.86 -2.78 -13.65
CA GLU A 284 22.44 -4.11 -13.81
C GLU A 284 21.41 -5.20 -13.46
N LEU A 285 20.72 -5.08 -12.33
CA LEU A 285 19.67 -6.03 -11.93
C LEU A 285 18.54 -6.11 -12.94
N VAL A 286 18.08 -4.96 -13.45
CA VAL A 286 17.02 -4.86 -14.48
C VAL A 286 17.47 -5.51 -15.80
N ASN A 287 18.75 -5.38 -16.16
CA ASN A 287 19.28 -5.99 -17.37
C ASN A 287 19.43 -7.50 -17.25
N LYS A 288 19.61 -8.01 -16.04
CA LYS A 288 19.86 -9.43 -15.77
C LYS A 288 18.58 -10.23 -15.49
N TYR A 289 17.58 -9.60 -14.88
CA TYR A 289 16.40 -10.26 -14.36
C TYR A 289 15.09 -9.63 -14.90
N PRO A 290 13.98 -10.38 -14.93
CA PRO A 290 12.69 -9.89 -15.42
C PRO A 290 12.01 -8.97 -14.40
N ILE A 291 12.63 -7.85 -14.06
CA ILE A 291 12.14 -6.85 -13.12
C ILE A 291 11.30 -5.84 -13.88
N ILE A 292 10.06 -5.62 -13.43
CA ILE A 292 9.12 -4.69 -14.06
C ILE A 292 8.89 -3.44 -13.22
N THR A 293 9.14 -3.51 -11.90
CA THR A 293 8.89 -2.40 -10.97
C THR A 293 9.94 -2.35 -9.88
N ILE A 294 10.35 -1.13 -9.50
CA ILE A 294 11.22 -0.83 -8.37
C ILE A 294 10.58 0.30 -7.57
N GLU A 295 10.32 0.04 -6.30
CA GLU A 295 9.84 1.02 -5.33
C GLU A 295 11.04 1.53 -4.51
N ASP A 296 11.06 2.85 -4.28
CA ASP A 296 12.06 3.57 -3.50
C ASP A 296 13.51 3.11 -3.74
N GLY A 297 13.87 3.03 -5.03
CA GLY A 297 15.23 2.67 -5.44
C GLY A 297 16.30 3.69 -5.02
N MET A 298 15.90 4.90 -4.64
CA MET A 298 16.73 5.98 -4.12
C MET A 298 16.12 6.55 -2.84
N ASP A 299 16.91 7.29 -2.05
CA ASP A 299 16.47 8.00 -0.84
C ASP A 299 15.43 9.08 -1.14
N GLU A 300 14.48 9.30 -0.23
CA GLU A 300 13.38 10.28 -0.35
C GLU A 300 13.82 11.73 -0.56
N ASN A 301 15.08 12.06 -0.23
CA ASN A 301 15.68 13.38 -0.41
C ASN A 301 16.71 13.42 -1.56
N ASP A 302 17.10 12.27 -2.14
CA ASP A 302 18.06 12.21 -3.26
C ASP A 302 17.36 12.43 -4.62
N TRP A 303 16.79 13.59 -4.83
CA TRP A 303 16.05 13.95 -6.05
C TRP A 303 16.91 13.91 -7.31
N GLU A 304 18.21 14.19 -7.22
CA GLU A 304 19.15 14.08 -8.33
C GLU A 304 19.40 12.62 -8.70
N GLY A 305 19.56 11.74 -7.71
CA GLY A 305 19.64 10.29 -7.91
C GLY A 305 18.37 9.71 -8.50
N TRP A 306 17.20 10.12 -8.01
CA TRP A 306 15.91 9.75 -8.58
C TRP A 306 15.75 10.18 -10.04
N LYS A 307 16.19 11.41 -10.36
CA LYS A 307 16.18 11.90 -11.74
C LYS A 307 17.09 11.06 -12.65
N LEU A 308 18.29 10.77 -12.18
CA LEU A 308 19.23 9.92 -12.93
C LEU A 308 18.66 8.51 -13.15
N LEU A 309 18.09 7.90 -12.11
CA LEU A 309 17.43 6.59 -12.20
C LEU A 309 16.29 6.60 -13.24
N THR A 310 15.45 7.63 -13.17
CA THR A 310 14.31 7.78 -14.09
C THR A 310 14.77 7.93 -15.53
N ASP A 311 15.79 8.74 -15.79
CA ASP A 311 16.34 8.93 -17.14
C ASP A 311 16.99 7.65 -17.69
N ARG A 312 17.56 6.81 -16.83
CA ARG A 312 18.29 5.59 -17.23
C ARG A 312 17.36 4.41 -17.53
N ILE A 313 16.36 4.16 -16.68
CA ILE A 313 15.54 2.95 -16.79
C ILE A 313 14.01 3.21 -16.74
N GLY A 314 13.57 4.44 -16.51
CA GLY A 314 12.13 4.74 -16.31
C GLY A 314 11.25 4.53 -17.55
N ASP A 315 11.81 4.34 -18.73
CA ASP A 315 11.03 4.01 -19.92
C ASP A 315 10.72 2.51 -20.08
N ARG A 316 11.39 1.64 -19.31
CA ARG A 316 11.23 0.17 -19.33
C ARG A 316 10.92 -0.45 -17.97
N VAL A 317 11.03 0.31 -16.89
CA VAL A 317 10.72 -0.14 -15.52
C VAL A 317 9.84 0.89 -14.82
N GLN A 318 8.80 0.43 -14.14
CA GLN A 318 8.00 1.27 -13.26
C GLN A 318 8.82 1.65 -12.04
N LEU A 319 8.97 2.95 -11.80
CA LEU A 319 9.68 3.53 -10.67
C LEU A 319 8.68 4.17 -9.72
N VAL A 320 8.40 3.47 -8.61
CA VAL A 320 7.37 3.83 -7.64
C VAL A 320 7.98 4.68 -6.54
N GLY A 321 7.43 5.87 -6.30
CA GLY A 321 7.75 6.66 -5.12
C GLY A 321 6.76 6.38 -4.00
N ASP A 322 7.25 5.78 -2.89
CA ASP A 322 6.55 5.65 -1.61
C ASP A 322 6.95 6.80 -0.69
N ASP A 323 8.10 6.73 -0.03
CA ASP A 323 8.61 7.79 0.85
C ASP A 323 8.87 9.09 0.08
N LEU A 324 9.21 9.00 -1.20
CA LEU A 324 9.39 10.16 -2.08
C LEU A 324 8.13 11.02 -2.19
N PHE A 325 6.95 10.41 -2.30
CA PHE A 325 5.68 11.12 -2.57
C PHE A 325 4.69 11.11 -1.40
N VAL A 326 4.77 10.13 -0.51
CA VAL A 326 3.92 9.95 0.69
C VAL A 326 2.43 10.20 0.44
N THR A 327 1.91 9.74 -0.70
CA THR A 327 0.50 9.95 -1.13
C THR A 327 0.12 11.45 -1.20
N ASN A 328 1.10 12.36 -1.25
CA ASN A 328 0.90 13.81 -1.15
C ASN A 328 0.93 14.47 -2.53
N THR A 329 -0.16 15.15 -2.90
CA THR A 329 -0.30 15.81 -4.20
C THR A 329 0.72 16.92 -4.45
N LYS A 330 1.22 17.61 -3.42
CA LYS A 330 2.28 18.64 -3.57
C LYS A 330 3.60 18.00 -3.99
N LYS A 331 4.00 16.90 -3.32
CA LYS A 331 5.22 16.17 -3.66
C LYS A 331 5.11 15.46 -5.02
N LEU A 332 3.95 14.84 -5.29
CA LEU A 332 3.69 14.23 -6.59
C LEU A 332 3.76 15.27 -7.72
N SER A 333 3.16 16.44 -7.53
CA SER A 333 3.24 17.55 -8.50
C SER A 333 4.68 17.99 -8.78
N GLN A 334 5.53 18.03 -7.74
CA GLN A 334 6.96 18.31 -7.89
C GLN A 334 7.66 17.23 -8.72
N GLY A 335 7.41 15.95 -8.43
CA GLY A 335 7.98 14.83 -9.18
C GLY A 335 7.57 14.86 -10.66
N ILE A 336 6.28 15.08 -10.93
CA ILE A 336 5.75 15.22 -12.29
C ILE A 336 6.46 16.37 -13.04
N ALA A 337 6.59 17.54 -12.40
CA ALA A 337 7.23 18.70 -13.02
C ALA A 337 8.71 18.48 -13.32
N GLN A 338 9.41 17.68 -12.53
CA GLN A 338 10.83 17.36 -12.70
C GLN A 338 11.08 16.08 -13.53
N GLY A 339 10.04 15.32 -13.84
CA GLY A 339 10.15 14.02 -14.51
C GLY A 339 10.90 13.00 -13.65
N VAL A 340 10.52 12.88 -12.37
CA VAL A 340 11.10 12.02 -11.36
C VAL A 340 10.12 10.92 -10.97
N GLY A 341 10.54 9.67 -11.08
CA GLY A 341 9.64 8.52 -10.96
C GLY A 341 8.66 8.44 -12.13
N ASN A 342 7.79 7.45 -12.13
CA ASN A 342 6.70 7.30 -13.10
C ASN A 342 5.48 6.57 -12.50
N SER A 343 5.49 6.37 -11.19
CA SER A 343 4.43 5.75 -10.41
C SER A 343 4.43 6.29 -8.98
N ILE A 344 3.28 6.25 -8.31
CA ILE A 344 3.13 6.58 -6.89
C ILE A 344 2.56 5.40 -6.12
N LEU A 345 3.09 5.15 -4.92
CA LEU A 345 2.43 4.27 -3.96
C LEU A 345 1.35 5.06 -3.22
N ILE A 346 0.19 4.45 -3.05
CA ILE A 346 -0.97 5.07 -2.40
C ILE A 346 -1.25 4.35 -1.07
N LYS A 347 -0.93 5.02 0.01
CA LYS A 347 -1.21 4.57 1.39
C LYS A 347 -2.18 5.55 2.04
N VAL A 348 -3.39 5.13 2.29
CA VAL A 348 -4.48 6.00 2.77
C VAL A 348 -4.12 6.77 4.06
N ASN A 349 -3.33 6.16 4.95
CA ASN A 349 -2.94 6.76 6.21
C ASN A 349 -1.77 7.75 6.11
N GLN A 350 -0.99 7.74 5.01
CA GLN A 350 0.07 8.73 4.80
C GLN A 350 -0.48 10.13 4.57
N ILE A 351 -1.71 10.24 4.07
CA ILE A 351 -2.38 11.52 3.81
C ILE A 351 -3.58 11.75 4.74
N GLY A 352 -4.32 10.70 5.13
CA GLY A 352 -5.28 10.70 6.22
C GLY A 352 -6.73 11.03 5.87
N THR A 353 -7.11 11.14 4.58
CA THR A 353 -8.52 11.18 4.13
C THR A 353 -8.71 10.43 2.82
N LEU A 354 -9.92 9.93 2.58
CA LEU A 354 -10.29 9.32 1.31
C LEU A 354 -10.25 10.36 0.17
N THR A 355 -10.74 11.57 0.40
CA THR A 355 -10.73 12.66 -0.61
C THR A 355 -9.32 12.98 -1.09
N GLU A 356 -8.36 13.17 -0.18
CA GLU A 356 -6.97 13.46 -0.57
C GLU A 356 -6.32 12.25 -1.26
N THR A 357 -6.64 11.03 -0.82
CA THR A 357 -6.20 9.78 -1.47
C THR A 357 -6.67 9.72 -2.92
N LEU A 358 -7.96 9.94 -3.17
CA LEU A 358 -8.53 9.94 -4.53
C LEU A 358 -7.94 11.07 -5.39
N ASN A 359 -7.66 12.23 -4.81
CA ASN A 359 -6.99 13.33 -5.50
C ASN A 359 -5.56 12.96 -5.94
N ALA A 360 -4.81 12.24 -5.12
CA ALA A 360 -3.46 11.77 -5.48
C ALA A 360 -3.51 10.76 -6.63
N ILE A 361 -4.43 9.79 -6.58
CA ILE A 361 -4.65 8.81 -7.64
C ILE A 361 -5.01 9.50 -8.97
N GLU A 362 -5.96 10.42 -8.93
CA GLU A 362 -6.40 11.15 -10.12
C GLU A 362 -5.27 12.01 -10.72
N MET A 363 -4.49 12.70 -9.89
CA MET A 363 -3.33 13.48 -10.33
C MET A 363 -2.30 12.60 -11.01
N ALA A 364 -1.96 11.44 -10.45
CA ALA A 364 -1.02 10.48 -11.02
C ALA A 364 -1.49 10.03 -12.42
N LYS A 365 -2.72 9.55 -12.53
CA LYS A 365 -3.30 9.06 -13.79
C LYS A 365 -3.32 10.14 -14.90
N ARG A 366 -3.68 11.38 -14.54
CA ARG A 366 -3.65 12.51 -15.51
C ARG A 366 -2.24 12.83 -16.00
N ALA A 367 -1.23 12.57 -15.19
CA ALA A 367 0.17 12.75 -15.57
C ALA A 367 0.77 11.52 -16.27
N ARG A 368 -0.02 10.46 -16.50
CA ARG A 368 0.43 9.15 -17.02
C ARG A 368 1.37 8.41 -16.06
N TYR A 369 1.35 8.74 -14.78
CA TYR A 369 1.92 7.92 -13.72
C TYR A 369 0.90 6.84 -13.36
N THR A 370 1.37 5.66 -13.02
CA THR A 370 0.53 4.63 -12.39
C THR A 370 0.33 4.93 -10.91
N ALA A 371 -0.71 4.37 -10.33
CA ALA A 371 -0.96 4.41 -8.89
C ALA A 371 -1.06 2.97 -8.38
N VAL A 372 -0.22 2.61 -7.41
CA VAL A 372 -0.23 1.30 -6.77
C VAL A 372 -0.94 1.45 -5.42
N ILE A 373 -2.11 0.85 -5.26
CA ILE A 373 -2.84 0.88 -3.98
C ILE A 373 -2.14 -0.05 -3.01
N SER A 374 -1.80 0.44 -1.81
CA SER A 374 -0.92 -0.27 -0.90
C SER A 374 -1.48 -0.41 0.51
N HIS A 375 -1.14 -1.54 1.13
CA HIS A 375 -1.26 -1.79 2.56
C HIS A 375 -0.17 -1.05 3.36
N ARG A 376 -0.14 -1.29 4.67
CA ARG A 376 0.99 -0.95 5.55
C ARG A 376 1.52 -2.22 6.23
N SER A 377 2.69 -2.12 6.88
CA SER A 377 3.28 -3.25 7.63
C SER A 377 2.40 -3.66 8.82
N GLY A 378 1.77 -2.73 9.51
CA GLY A 378 0.72 -2.99 10.51
C GLY A 378 -0.66 -2.88 9.88
N GLU A 379 -1.30 -4.00 9.66
CA GLU A 379 -2.63 -4.11 9.04
C GLU A 379 -3.67 -4.68 10.00
N THR A 380 -4.90 -4.70 9.56
CA THR A 380 -6.05 -5.32 10.23
C THR A 380 -6.81 -6.20 9.24
N GLU A 381 -7.97 -6.72 9.64
CA GLU A 381 -8.90 -7.40 8.72
C GLU A 381 -9.60 -6.46 7.72
N ASP A 382 -9.46 -5.14 7.88
CA ASP A 382 -10.04 -4.15 6.96
C ASP A 382 -9.54 -4.38 5.53
N SER A 383 -10.46 -4.36 4.56
CA SER A 383 -10.19 -4.62 3.15
C SER A 383 -10.51 -3.43 2.23
N THR A 384 -10.73 -2.25 2.80
CA THR A 384 -11.14 -1.02 2.07
C THR A 384 -10.22 -0.69 0.89
N ILE A 385 -8.91 -0.96 1.01
CA ILE A 385 -7.96 -0.71 -0.09
C ILE A 385 -8.24 -1.56 -1.33
N SER A 386 -8.83 -2.74 -1.18
CA SER A 386 -9.27 -3.57 -2.32
C SER A 386 -10.39 -2.88 -3.09
N ASP A 387 -11.37 -2.34 -2.37
CA ASP A 387 -12.47 -1.59 -2.97
C ASP A 387 -11.98 -0.30 -3.65
N ILE A 388 -11.04 0.42 -3.02
CA ILE A 388 -10.41 1.62 -3.62
C ILE A 388 -9.68 1.26 -4.92
N ALA A 389 -8.94 0.16 -4.96
CA ALA A 389 -8.20 -0.28 -6.16
C ALA A 389 -9.14 -0.52 -7.34
N VAL A 390 -10.25 -1.23 -7.12
CA VAL A 390 -11.25 -1.49 -8.17
C VAL A 390 -12.06 -0.22 -8.50
N ALA A 391 -12.46 0.55 -7.49
CA ALA A 391 -13.21 1.79 -7.67
C ALA A 391 -12.51 2.77 -8.60
N THR A 392 -11.21 2.89 -8.46
CA THR A 392 -10.41 3.84 -9.23
C THR A 392 -9.85 3.25 -10.53
N ASN A 393 -10.07 1.94 -10.80
CA ASN A 393 -9.36 1.21 -11.86
C ASN A 393 -7.86 1.53 -11.81
N ALA A 394 -7.26 1.39 -10.63
CA ALA A 394 -5.84 1.71 -10.41
C ALA A 394 -4.90 0.73 -11.14
N GLY A 395 -5.40 -0.47 -11.43
CA GLY A 395 -4.69 -1.51 -12.16
C GLY A 395 -3.67 -2.29 -11.33
N GLN A 396 -3.29 -1.81 -10.14
CA GLN A 396 -2.25 -2.44 -9.32
C GLN A 396 -2.56 -2.35 -7.83
N ILE A 397 -2.19 -3.40 -7.08
CA ILE A 397 -2.29 -3.44 -5.61
C ILE A 397 -1.06 -4.13 -5.00
N LYS A 398 -0.51 -3.54 -3.93
CA LYS A 398 0.56 -4.09 -3.11
C LYS A 398 -0.02 -4.36 -1.72
N THR A 399 -0.28 -5.63 -1.38
CA THR A 399 -0.95 -5.98 -0.13
C THR A 399 -0.36 -7.21 0.58
N GLY A 400 0.96 -7.36 0.46
CA GLY A 400 1.72 -8.39 1.14
C GLY A 400 1.67 -9.75 0.45
N SER A 401 1.95 -10.80 1.21
CA SER A 401 2.11 -12.16 0.72
C SER A 401 0.82 -12.97 0.73
N LEU A 402 0.95 -14.27 0.43
CA LEU A 402 -0.11 -15.28 0.40
C LEU A 402 -0.29 -15.98 1.77
N SER A 403 0.13 -15.32 2.85
CA SER A 403 -0.02 -15.77 4.23
C SER A 403 -0.35 -14.59 5.14
N ARG A 404 -0.84 -14.87 6.36
CA ARG A 404 -1.39 -13.94 7.35
C ARG A 404 -2.75 -13.36 6.92
N THR A 405 -3.75 -13.49 7.79
CA THR A 405 -5.15 -13.13 7.49
C THR A 405 -5.32 -11.64 7.17
N ASP A 406 -4.52 -10.78 7.78
CA ASP A 406 -4.48 -9.34 7.52
C ASP A 406 -4.13 -9.00 6.05
N ARG A 407 -3.38 -9.87 5.37
CA ARG A 407 -3.07 -9.75 3.93
C ARG A 407 -4.13 -10.45 3.08
N ILE A 408 -4.45 -11.70 3.45
CA ILE A 408 -5.42 -12.52 2.72
C ILE A 408 -6.81 -11.89 2.69
N ALA A 409 -7.21 -11.12 3.71
CA ALA A 409 -8.50 -10.42 3.72
C ALA A 409 -8.69 -9.54 2.48
N LYS A 410 -7.64 -8.83 2.03
CA LYS A 410 -7.66 -7.96 0.84
C LYS A 410 -7.80 -8.78 -0.45
N TYR A 411 -7.04 -9.86 -0.58
CA TYR A 411 -7.15 -10.77 -1.73
C TYR A 411 -8.54 -11.45 -1.79
N ASN A 412 -9.06 -11.89 -0.65
CA ASN A 412 -10.40 -12.47 -0.59
C ASN A 412 -11.50 -11.47 -0.96
N GLN A 413 -11.34 -10.18 -0.62
CA GLN A 413 -12.26 -9.13 -1.04
C GLN A 413 -12.21 -8.94 -2.57
N LEU A 414 -11.03 -8.94 -3.17
CA LEU A 414 -10.89 -8.86 -4.63
C LEU A 414 -11.53 -10.07 -5.35
N LEU A 415 -11.45 -11.28 -4.79
CA LEU A 415 -12.16 -12.46 -5.32
C LEU A 415 -13.67 -12.26 -5.26
N ARG A 416 -14.23 -11.72 -4.16
CA ARG A 416 -15.66 -11.41 -4.07
C ARG A 416 -16.09 -10.38 -5.11
N ILE A 417 -15.28 -9.33 -5.30
CA ILE A 417 -15.55 -8.31 -6.33
C ILE A 417 -15.48 -8.91 -7.73
N GLU A 418 -14.52 -9.80 -8.01
CA GLU A 418 -14.44 -10.51 -9.30
C GLU A 418 -15.68 -11.35 -9.54
N ASP A 419 -16.17 -12.10 -8.53
CA ASP A 419 -17.40 -12.89 -8.62
C ASP A 419 -18.63 -12.01 -8.85
N GLU A 420 -18.74 -10.83 -8.22
CA GLU A 420 -19.84 -9.88 -8.42
C GLU A 420 -19.82 -9.26 -9.83
N LEU A 421 -18.65 -9.00 -10.38
CA LEU A 421 -18.47 -8.44 -11.72
C LEU A 421 -18.67 -9.50 -12.81
N ASP A 422 -18.43 -10.76 -12.51
CA ASP A 422 -18.58 -11.93 -13.41
C ASP A 422 -17.91 -11.65 -14.78
N ALA A 423 -18.62 -11.84 -15.86
CA ALA A 423 -18.13 -11.66 -17.23
C ALA A 423 -17.71 -10.20 -17.55
N THR A 424 -18.01 -9.24 -16.69
CA THR A 424 -17.59 -7.83 -16.86
C THR A 424 -16.30 -7.50 -16.15
N ALA A 425 -15.76 -8.41 -15.33
CA ALA A 425 -14.47 -8.25 -14.67
C ALA A 425 -13.34 -8.16 -15.72
N VAL A 426 -12.44 -7.22 -15.51
CA VAL A 426 -11.24 -7.04 -16.36
C VAL A 426 -10.02 -7.22 -15.49
N TYR A 427 -9.13 -8.13 -15.87
CA TYR A 427 -7.80 -8.24 -15.27
C TYR A 427 -6.79 -7.67 -16.27
N PRO A 428 -6.16 -6.52 -15.96
CA PRO A 428 -5.32 -5.80 -16.91
C PRO A 428 -3.96 -6.49 -17.13
N GLY A 429 -3.48 -7.24 -16.12
CA GLY A 429 -2.18 -7.90 -16.19
C GLY A 429 -1.08 -6.91 -16.57
N GLU A 430 -0.42 -7.19 -17.67
CA GLU A 430 0.66 -6.35 -18.20
C GLU A 430 0.22 -4.93 -18.60
N LEU A 431 -1.04 -4.75 -19.00
CA LEU A 431 -1.58 -3.44 -19.39
C LEU A 431 -1.71 -2.47 -18.22
N ALA A 432 -1.64 -2.96 -16.97
CA ALA A 432 -1.58 -2.11 -15.78
C ALA A 432 -0.34 -1.21 -15.75
N PHE A 433 0.71 -1.57 -16.49
CA PHE A 433 2.00 -0.86 -16.55
C PHE A 433 2.08 0.07 -17.77
N TYR A 434 1.05 0.89 -17.99
CA TYR A 434 0.93 1.80 -19.15
C TYR A 434 1.93 2.97 -19.15
N ASN A 435 2.67 3.15 -18.07
CA ASN A 435 3.70 4.18 -17.88
C ASN A 435 5.06 3.80 -18.47
N ILE A 436 5.26 2.54 -18.87
CA ILE A 436 6.51 2.06 -19.44
C ILE A 436 6.32 1.58 -20.90
N LYS A 437 7.42 1.55 -21.66
CA LYS A 437 7.44 1.01 -23.03
C LYS A 437 7.68 -0.50 -22.97
N ARG A 438 6.94 -1.23 -23.76
CA ARG A 438 7.07 -2.69 -23.92
C ARG A 438 7.09 -3.06 -25.39
#